data_5bafde17f19d48be22b1df57a9ed41af
#
_entry.id   5bafde17f19d48be22b1df57a9ed41af
#
_cell.length_a   1.000
_cell.length_b   1.000
_cell.length_c   1.000
_cell.angle_alpha   90.00
_cell.angle_beta   90.00
_cell.angle_gamma   90.00
#
_symmetry.space_group_name_H-M   'P 1'
#
loop_
_entity.id
_entity.type
_entity.pdbx_description
1 polymer ?
#
loop_
_entity_poly.entity_id
_entity_poly.type
_entity_poly.pdbx_seq_one_letter_code
_entity_poly.pdbx_strand_id
1 'polypeptide(L)'
;MECWDQDSQAVSVHLPRIMIAAEKSGGGKTLFTCALLSLLKEKIQEVRAFKCGPDYIDPMFHRTVLEIPSRNLDSFFADGNTLRYLLGREVLEMEKFPESRIAVLEGVMGFYDGLGGVSERSSAWEVADLTDTPVILLVDMMGRSLSALASIKGFLDYKEKSHVTGVVFNRLSPMLYPRLKERAERELGIRVFGYVPELKDMTLESRHLGLVMPEEIPGIRERLDLIKEKVRVEINLDGIIEEAGRAAEIEVKLPEAVRQFCNVDCGTGIKKTVVAVAKDEAFCFYYEDNLDILRKLGAEIQYFSPIHDRNLPVETCAVYLGGGYPELHAKALSENISMRNAIRQAVMEEMPCIAECGGYLYLKDSIVDPDGVEWPMAGVLPGSSRDTGKLGRFGYITVTSKKEGLLGPAGTEFRAHEFHHWDSEENGTDFAAKKPVGTRGWDCGYTTESFYAGFPHLYFYSNVKIAENFIKCAETWKKKNLVVK
;
A
#
# COMPACT_ATOMS: atom_id res chain seq x y z
N MET A 1 -15.10 21.81 -3.09
CA MET A 1 -15.08 20.68 -2.12
C MET A 1 -16.07 21.08 -1.03
N GLU A 2 -17.32 20.66 -1.16
CA GLU A 2 -18.31 20.88 -0.11
C GLU A 2 -17.86 20.11 1.12
N CYS A 3 -17.68 20.81 2.24
CA CYS A 3 -17.37 20.20 3.52
C CYS A 3 -18.46 19.19 3.87
N TRP A 4 -18.09 18.00 4.22
CA TRP A 4 -18.98 17.05 4.88
C TRP A 4 -19.62 17.75 6.07
N ASP A 5 -20.92 17.88 6.04
CA ASP A 5 -21.68 18.55 7.11
C ASP A 5 -21.42 17.80 8.44
N GLN A 6 -21.18 18.54 9.52
CA GLN A 6 -20.78 18.01 10.84
C GLN A 6 -21.77 17.00 11.42
N ASP A 7 -23.03 17.02 10.98
CA ASP A 7 -24.10 16.09 11.34
C ASP A 7 -24.28 14.96 10.33
N SER A 8 -23.30 14.74 9.41
CA SER A 8 -23.50 13.83 8.29
C SER A 8 -23.80 12.42 8.76
N GLN A 9 -25.07 12.07 8.62
CA GLN A 9 -25.56 10.69 8.59
C GLN A 9 -24.70 9.91 7.57
N ALA A 10 -24.52 8.62 7.83
CA ALA A 10 -23.87 7.73 6.86
C ALA A 10 -24.52 7.91 5.47
N VAL A 11 -23.69 7.98 4.44
CA VAL A 11 -24.15 8.10 3.05
C VAL A 11 -24.05 6.73 2.40
N SER A 12 -25.15 6.24 1.86
CA SER A 12 -25.16 5.01 1.07
C SER A 12 -24.65 5.29 -0.34
N VAL A 13 -23.64 4.54 -0.78
CA VAL A 13 -22.97 4.71 -2.07
C VAL A 13 -22.95 3.40 -2.83
N HIS A 14 -23.49 3.41 -4.03
CA HIS A 14 -23.30 2.29 -4.96
C HIS A 14 -22.00 2.46 -5.75
N LEU A 15 -21.02 1.61 -5.45
CA LEU A 15 -19.76 1.48 -6.19
C LEU A 15 -19.66 0.05 -6.75
N PRO A 16 -19.82 -0.14 -8.08
CA PRO A 16 -19.50 -1.39 -8.72
C PRO A 16 -18.08 -1.82 -8.36
N ARG A 17 -17.93 -3.00 -7.76
CA ARG A 17 -16.64 -3.49 -7.29
C ARG A 17 -16.53 -4.99 -7.30
N ILE A 18 -15.31 -5.47 -7.45
CA ILE A 18 -14.99 -6.89 -7.44
C ILE A 18 -13.62 -7.11 -6.81
N MET A 19 -13.46 -8.19 -6.06
CA MET A 19 -12.16 -8.61 -5.55
C MET A 19 -11.63 -9.79 -6.37
N ILE A 20 -10.35 -9.73 -6.75
CA ILE A 20 -9.61 -10.85 -7.32
C ILE A 20 -8.79 -11.48 -6.20
N ALA A 21 -9.16 -12.69 -5.79
CA ALA A 21 -8.46 -13.47 -4.79
C ALA A 21 -7.88 -14.76 -5.38
N ALA A 22 -7.05 -15.48 -4.66
CA ALA A 22 -6.54 -16.79 -5.09
C ALA A 22 -6.43 -17.75 -3.92
N GLU A 23 -6.32 -19.04 -4.21
CA GLU A 23 -6.17 -20.10 -3.21
C GLU A 23 -4.89 -19.96 -2.38
N LYS A 24 -3.84 -19.36 -2.94
CA LYS A 24 -2.50 -19.24 -2.32
C LYS A 24 -1.71 -18.05 -2.87
N SER A 25 -0.60 -17.71 -2.20
CA SER A 25 0.42 -16.83 -2.76
C SER A 25 1.01 -17.45 -4.05
N GLY A 26 1.43 -16.61 -5.01
CA GLY A 26 1.94 -17.08 -6.30
C GLY A 26 0.88 -17.69 -7.23
N GLY A 27 -0.40 -17.55 -6.92
CA GLY A 27 -1.52 -18.03 -7.75
C GLY A 27 -1.78 -17.23 -9.03
N GLY A 28 -0.99 -16.17 -9.32
CA GLY A 28 -1.09 -15.35 -10.53
C GLY A 28 -2.05 -14.15 -10.41
N LYS A 29 -2.43 -13.77 -9.17
CA LYS A 29 -3.33 -12.63 -8.91
C LYS A 29 -2.88 -11.35 -9.59
N THR A 30 -1.67 -10.89 -9.29
CA THR A 30 -1.14 -9.61 -9.78
C THR A 30 -1.18 -9.52 -11.30
N LEU A 31 -0.72 -10.56 -11.98
CA LEU A 31 -0.73 -10.61 -13.44
C LEU A 31 -2.14 -10.55 -14.03
N PHE A 32 -3.05 -11.35 -13.47
CA PHE A 32 -4.45 -11.36 -13.87
C PHE A 32 -5.13 -10.03 -13.57
N THR A 33 -4.90 -9.46 -12.39
CA THR A 33 -5.47 -8.16 -11.99
C THR A 33 -4.98 -7.04 -12.90
N CYS A 34 -3.70 -6.99 -13.24
CA CYS A 34 -3.15 -5.99 -14.17
C CYS A 34 -3.78 -6.11 -15.56
N ALA A 35 -3.93 -7.33 -16.09
CA ALA A 35 -4.61 -7.55 -17.37
C ALA A 35 -6.09 -7.14 -17.33
N LEU A 36 -6.80 -7.50 -16.25
CA LEU A 36 -8.19 -7.12 -16.04
C LEU A 36 -8.36 -5.60 -15.94
N LEU A 37 -7.54 -4.93 -15.16
CA LEU A 37 -7.53 -3.47 -15.00
C LEU A 37 -7.30 -2.78 -16.37
N SER A 38 -6.34 -3.27 -17.15
CA SER A 38 -6.07 -2.76 -18.50
C SER A 38 -7.27 -2.90 -19.44
N LEU A 39 -7.98 -4.04 -19.38
CA LEU A 39 -9.18 -4.27 -20.17
C LEU A 39 -10.36 -3.41 -19.71
N LEU A 40 -10.52 -3.23 -18.40
CA LEU A 40 -11.56 -2.38 -17.85
C LEU A 40 -11.35 -0.91 -18.24
N LYS A 41 -10.10 -0.42 -18.23
CA LYS A 41 -9.75 0.96 -18.64
C LYS A 41 -10.17 1.27 -20.09
N GLU A 42 -10.30 0.28 -20.95
CA GLU A 42 -10.78 0.46 -22.33
C GLU A 42 -12.32 0.61 -22.45
N LYS A 43 -13.07 0.13 -21.44
CA LYS A 43 -14.54 0.13 -21.45
C LYS A 43 -15.19 1.04 -20.43
N ILE A 44 -14.51 1.32 -19.35
CA ILE A 44 -15.03 2.03 -18.17
C ILE A 44 -14.30 3.35 -18.03
N GLN A 45 -15.04 4.45 -17.86
CA GLN A 45 -14.47 5.79 -17.76
C GLN A 45 -13.59 5.96 -16.53
N GLU A 46 -14.00 5.37 -15.40
CA GLU A 46 -13.28 5.50 -14.14
C GLU A 46 -13.01 4.14 -13.51
N VAL A 47 -11.76 3.73 -13.54
CA VAL A 47 -11.28 2.50 -12.92
C VAL A 47 -10.41 2.84 -11.72
N ARG A 48 -10.70 2.24 -10.58
CA ARG A 48 -9.91 2.34 -9.36
C ARG A 48 -9.37 0.98 -8.96
N ALA A 49 -8.14 0.94 -8.50
CA ALA A 49 -7.53 -0.27 -7.98
C ALA A 49 -7.27 -0.15 -6.47
N PHE A 50 -7.44 -1.26 -5.77
CA PHE A 50 -7.10 -1.35 -4.35
C PHE A 50 -6.30 -2.63 -4.12
N LYS A 51 -5.25 -2.54 -3.31
CA LYS A 51 -4.49 -3.70 -2.85
C LYS A 51 -4.86 -4.02 -1.41
N CYS A 52 -5.27 -5.26 -1.16
CA CYS A 52 -5.42 -5.74 0.22
C CYS A 52 -4.04 -5.92 0.85
N GLY A 53 -3.91 -5.48 2.11
CA GLY A 53 -2.66 -5.59 2.85
C GLY A 53 -1.65 -4.45 2.61
N PRO A 54 -0.45 -4.55 3.21
CA PRO A 54 0.51 -3.45 3.35
C PRO A 54 1.49 -3.31 2.16
N ASP A 55 1.19 -3.94 1.03
CA ASP A 55 2.04 -3.98 -0.15
C ASP A 55 2.14 -2.60 -0.83
N TYR A 56 3.35 -2.16 -1.16
CA TYR A 56 3.62 -0.92 -1.89
C TYR A 56 3.74 -1.13 -3.40
N ILE A 57 4.18 -2.31 -3.83
CA ILE A 57 4.64 -2.58 -5.19
C ILE A 57 3.47 -2.70 -6.15
N ASP A 58 2.46 -3.52 -5.81
CA ASP A 58 1.28 -3.67 -6.67
C ASP A 58 0.54 -2.32 -6.86
N PRO A 59 0.26 -1.51 -5.81
CA PRO A 59 -0.31 -0.18 -6.00
C PRO A 59 0.56 0.76 -6.84
N MET A 60 1.87 0.71 -6.67
CA MET A 60 2.80 1.49 -7.49
C MET A 60 2.74 1.05 -8.95
N PHE A 61 2.75 -0.27 -9.20
CA PHE A 61 2.61 -0.83 -10.55
C PHE A 61 1.31 -0.39 -11.23
N HIS A 62 0.19 -0.42 -10.52
CA HIS A 62 -1.09 0.07 -11.04
C HIS A 62 -1.01 1.55 -11.43
N ARG A 63 -0.36 2.39 -10.61
CA ARG A 63 -0.25 3.83 -10.87
C ARG A 63 0.71 4.17 -11.99
N THR A 64 1.89 3.55 -12.05
CA THR A 64 2.97 3.97 -12.96
C THR A 64 2.90 3.28 -14.32
N VAL A 65 2.55 2.00 -14.34
CA VAL A 65 2.50 1.21 -15.58
C VAL A 65 1.12 1.26 -16.23
N LEU A 66 0.05 1.09 -15.44
CA LEU A 66 -1.32 1.07 -15.94
C LEU A 66 -1.97 2.47 -15.92
N GLU A 67 -1.37 3.43 -15.21
CA GLU A 67 -1.93 4.78 -15.01
C GLU A 67 -3.35 4.71 -14.40
N ILE A 68 -3.55 3.80 -13.46
CA ILE A 68 -4.79 3.62 -12.72
C ILE A 68 -4.55 3.99 -11.27
N PRO A 69 -5.31 4.93 -10.68
CA PRO A 69 -5.21 5.25 -9.27
C PRO A 69 -5.37 4.01 -8.40
N SER A 70 -4.45 3.82 -7.47
CA SER A 70 -4.42 2.63 -6.62
C SER A 70 -4.04 2.97 -5.19
N ARG A 71 -4.70 2.31 -4.22
CA ARG A 71 -4.55 2.51 -2.78
C ARG A 71 -4.51 1.16 -2.05
N ASN A 72 -4.23 1.20 -0.74
CA ASN A 72 -4.28 0.02 0.09
C ASN A 72 -5.60 -0.04 0.88
N LEU A 73 -6.12 -1.25 1.06
CA LEU A 73 -7.17 -1.56 2.02
C LEU A 73 -6.67 -2.65 2.95
N ASP A 74 -6.52 -2.33 4.23
CA ASP A 74 -5.88 -3.24 5.18
C ASP A 74 -6.61 -3.22 6.53
N SER A 75 -7.25 -4.34 6.86
CA SER A 75 -8.00 -4.51 8.09
C SER A 75 -7.13 -4.69 9.34
N PHE A 76 -5.81 -4.86 9.17
CA PHE A 76 -4.89 -4.74 10.31
C PHE A 76 -4.72 -3.30 10.75
N PHE A 77 -4.61 -2.37 9.81
CA PHE A 77 -4.37 -0.96 10.10
C PHE A 77 -5.65 -0.19 10.44
N ALA A 78 -6.77 -0.54 9.80
CA ALA A 78 -8.01 0.21 9.86
C ALA A 78 -9.20 -0.69 10.23
N ASP A 79 -10.20 -0.14 10.89
CA ASP A 79 -11.46 -0.82 11.17
C ASP A 79 -12.38 -0.86 9.94
N GLY A 80 -13.47 -1.64 10.03
CA GLY A 80 -14.41 -1.80 8.91
C GLY A 80 -15.08 -0.49 8.49
N ASN A 81 -15.32 0.46 9.40
CA ASN A 81 -15.86 1.77 9.05
C ASN A 81 -14.84 2.58 8.23
N THR A 82 -13.59 2.57 8.65
CA THR A 82 -12.49 3.25 7.93
C THR A 82 -12.25 2.62 6.55
N LEU A 83 -12.31 1.28 6.44
CA LEU A 83 -12.18 0.60 5.13
C LEU A 83 -13.32 1.00 4.17
N ARG A 84 -14.57 1.00 4.64
CA ARG A 84 -15.72 1.46 3.83
C ARG A 84 -15.59 2.93 3.45
N TYR A 85 -15.12 3.77 4.35
CA TYR A 85 -14.83 5.17 4.06
C TYR A 85 -13.75 5.30 2.98
N LEU A 86 -12.61 4.63 3.12
CA LEU A 86 -11.51 4.67 2.16
C LEU A 86 -11.94 4.20 0.76
N LEU A 87 -12.76 3.17 0.70
CA LEU A 87 -13.32 2.63 -0.54
C LEU A 87 -14.38 3.57 -1.15
N GLY A 88 -15.31 4.06 -0.33
CA GLY A 88 -16.45 4.86 -0.79
C GLY A 88 -16.11 6.32 -1.07
N ARG A 89 -15.12 6.91 -0.38
CA ARG A 89 -14.74 8.31 -0.59
C ARG A 89 -14.26 8.59 -2.02
N GLU A 90 -13.67 7.59 -2.68
CA GLU A 90 -13.26 7.70 -4.08
C GLU A 90 -14.44 8.08 -5.01
N VAL A 91 -15.66 7.72 -4.62
CA VAL A 91 -16.88 8.14 -5.32
C VAL A 91 -17.35 9.53 -4.90
N LEU A 92 -17.28 9.81 -3.61
CA LEU A 92 -17.82 11.05 -3.02
C LEU A 92 -16.94 12.27 -3.30
N GLU A 93 -15.63 12.06 -3.50
CA GLU A 93 -14.66 13.12 -3.81
C GLU A 93 -14.56 13.42 -5.32
N MET A 94 -15.30 12.72 -6.19
CA MET A 94 -15.34 13.01 -7.63
C MET A 94 -16.13 14.28 -7.92
N GLU A 95 -15.52 15.26 -8.60
CA GLU A 95 -16.20 16.51 -9.04
C GLU A 95 -17.31 16.24 -10.06
N LYS A 96 -17.19 15.16 -10.85
CA LYS A 96 -18.20 14.69 -11.79
C LYS A 96 -18.41 13.21 -11.60
N PHE A 97 -19.66 12.79 -11.49
CA PHE A 97 -20.00 11.36 -11.49
C PHE A 97 -19.81 10.81 -12.92
N PRO A 98 -18.79 9.98 -13.18
CA PRO A 98 -18.63 9.37 -14.49
C PRO A 98 -19.84 8.47 -14.80
N GLU A 99 -20.20 8.37 -16.09
CA GLU A 99 -21.31 7.50 -16.52
C GLU A 99 -21.05 6.03 -16.17
N SER A 100 -19.77 5.63 -16.14
CA SER A 100 -19.36 4.28 -15.74
C SER A 100 -18.12 4.31 -14.85
N ARG A 101 -18.16 3.51 -13.79
CA ARG A 101 -17.06 3.36 -12.83
C ARG A 101 -16.99 1.96 -12.27
N ILE A 102 -15.78 1.53 -11.86
CA ILE A 102 -15.56 0.23 -11.22
C ILE A 102 -14.33 0.27 -10.31
N ALA A 103 -14.40 -0.43 -9.18
CA ALA A 103 -13.27 -0.67 -8.30
C ALA A 103 -12.86 -2.15 -8.37
N VAL A 104 -11.56 -2.40 -8.53
CA VAL A 104 -10.98 -3.75 -8.47
C VAL A 104 -10.09 -3.84 -7.24
N LEU A 105 -10.38 -4.79 -6.37
CA LEU A 105 -9.58 -5.08 -5.19
C LEU A 105 -8.68 -6.29 -5.51
N GLU A 106 -7.38 -6.17 -5.30
CA GLU A 106 -6.47 -7.29 -5.40
C GLU A 106 -6.19 -7.88 -4.02
N GLY A 107 -6.55 -9.13 -3.81
CA GLY A 107 -6.32 -9.86 -2.57
C GLY A 107 -4.85 -10.10 -2.28
N VAL A 108 -4.51 -10.28 -1.02
CA VAL A 108 -3.16 -10.63 -0.54
C VAL A 108 -3.08 -12.12 -0.21
N MET A 109 -1.93 -12.75 -0.38
CA MET A 109 -1.65 -14.16 -0.04
C MET A 109 -2.72 -15.14 -0.58
N GLY A 110 -3.11 -16.18 0.18
CA GLY A 110 -4.32 -16.95 -0.04
C GLY A 110 -5.53 -16.24 0.56
N PHE A 111 -6.72 -16.49 0.02
CA PHE A 111 -7.95 -15.74 0.33
C PHE A 111 -8.26 -15.69 1.84
N TYR A 112 -8.04 -16.78 2.56
CA TYR A 112 -8.26 -16.88 4.01
C TYR A 112 -6.98 -16.70 4.85
N ASP A 113 -5.82 -16.51 4.20
CA ASP A 113 -4.54 -16.39 4.90
C ASP A 113 -4.39 -15.01 5.53
N GLY A 114 -4.47 -14.92 6.84
CA GLY A 114 -4.32 -13.69 7.60
C GLY A 114 -3.19 -13.78 8.63
N LEU A 115 -3.41 -13.18 9.79
CA LEU A 115 -2.38 -13.01 10.83
C LEU A 115 -1.75 -14.34 11.25
N GLY A 116 -0.42 -14.40 11.11
CA GLY A 116 0.39 -15.54 11.50
C GLY A 116 0.18 -16.81 10.67
N GLY A 117 -0.60 -16.73 9.58
CA GLY A 117 -0.93 -17.89 8.74
C GLY A 117 -1.91 -18.88 9.40
N VAL A 118 -2.51 -18.52 10.53
CA VAL A 118 -3.43 -19.37 11.32
C VAL A 118 -4.74 -18.66 11.68
N SER A 119 -4.93 -17.46 11.20
CA SER A 119 -6.12 -16.65 11.44
C SER A 119 -6.56 -16.00 10.14
N GLU A 120 -7.87 -15.87 9.95
CA GLU A 120 -8.46 -15.12 8.84
C GLU A 120 -8.46 -13.60 9.07
N ARG A 121 -8.10 -13.11 10.25
CA ARG A 121 -7.97 -11.68 10.52
C ARG A 121 -6.87 -11.09 9.64
N SER A 122 -7.14 -9.93 9.06
CA SER A 122 -6.26 -9.23 8.10
C SER A 122 -6.00 -10.03 6.82
N SER A 123 -6.91 -10.95 6.46
CA SER A 123 -6.91 -11.66 5.18
C SER A 123 -7.68 -10.88 4.10
N ALA A 124 -7.55 -11.30 2.85
CA ALA A 124 -8.38 -10.80 1.76
C ALA A 124 -9.87 -11.06 2.01
N TRP A 125 -10.23 -12.19 2.64
CA TRP A 125 -11.60 -12.50 3.02
C TRP A 125 -12.16 -11.48 4.01
N GLU A 126 -11.43 -11.11 5.07
CA GLU A 126 -11.90 -10.11 6.04
C GLU A 126 -12.17 -8.75 5.38
N VAL A 127 -11.31 -8.33 4.44
CA VAL A 127 -11.55 -7.09 3.67
C VAL A 127 -12.82 -7.21 2.82
N ALA A 128 -13.02 -8.35 2.14
CA ALA A 128 -14.23 -8.60 1.36
C ALA A 128 -15.49 -8.58 2.23
N ASP A 129 -15.43 -9.19 3.42
CA ASP A 129 -16.55 -9.26 4.37
C ASP A 129 -16.88 -7.87 4.95
N LEU A 130 -15.88 -7.13 5.40
CA LEU A 130 -16.04 -5.77 5.94
C LEU A 130 -16.56 -4.75 4.93
N THR A 131 -16.35 -5.00 3.64
CA THR A 131 -16.75 -4.12 2.54
C THR A 131 -17.88 -4.68 1.67
N ASP A 132 -18.42 -5.86 2.01
CA ASP A 132 -19.45 -6.58 1.24
C ASP A 132 -19.08 -6.70 -0.25
N THR A 133 -17.82 -7.02 -0.54
CA THR A 133 -17.29 -7.07 -1.90
C THR A 133 -17.39 -8.47 -2.47
N PRO A 134 -18.05 -8.66 -3.64
CA PRO A 134 -18.06 -9.95 -4.33
C PRO A 134 -16.66 -10.33 -4.81
N VAL A 135 -16.36 -11.63 -4.77
CA VAL A 135 -15.02 -12.18 -5.01
C VAL A 135 -15.01 -13.12 -6.20
N ILE A 136 -14.06 -12.92 -7.10
CA ILE A 136 -13.68 -13.91 -8.13
C ILE A 136 -12.43 -14.62 -7.63
N LEU A 137 -12.55 -15.92 -7.41
CA LEU A 137 -11.43 -16.76 -7.00
C LEU A 137 -10.63 -17.22 -8.23
N LEU A 138 -9.37 -16.84 -8.27
CA LEU A 138 -8.42 -17.33 -9.28
C LEU A 138 -7.89 -18.71 -8.83
N VAL A 139 -8.28 -19.75 -9.54
CA VAL A 139 -8.00 -21.15 -9.21
C VAL A 139 -6.80 -21.64 -10.02
N ASP A 140 -5.72 -21.99 -9.34
CA ASP A 140 -4.51 -22.51 -9.99
C ASP A 140 -4.72 -23.96 -10.47
N MET A 141 -4.66 -24.16 -11.79
CA MET A 141 -4.89 -25.45 -12.44
C MET A 141 -3.61 -26.22 -12.76
N MET A 142 -2.44 -25.68 -12.43
CA MET A 142 -1.17 -26.39 -12.70
C MET A 142 -1.11 -27.75 -12.02
N GLY A 143 -0.99 -28.83 -12.81
CA GLY A 143 -0.99 -30.20 -12.29
C GLY A 143 -2.33 -30.68 -11.72
N ARG A 144 -3.44 -29.97 -11.99
CA ARG A 144 -4.78 -30.27 -11.46
C ARG A 144 -5.81 -30.39 -12.58
N SER A 145 -6.89 -31.09 -12.28
CA SER A 145 -8.05 -31.20 -13.13
C SER A 145 -9.32 -31.22 -12.28
N LEU A 146 -10.10 -32.28 -12.26
CA LEU A 146 -11.35 -32.38 -11.50
C LEU A 146 -11.21 -32.09 -9.99
N SER A 147 -10.07 -32.45 -9.39
CA SER A 147 -9.83 -32.18 -7.95
C SER A 147 -9.85 -30.69 -7.59
N ALA A 148 -9.69 -29.77 -8.57
CA ALA A 148 -9.85 -28.35 -8.33
C ALA A 148 -11.26 -27.98 -7.88
N LEU A 149 -12.29 -28.71 -8.31
CA LEU A 149 -13.68 -28.48 -7.87
C LEU A 149 -13.87 -28.76 -6.38
N ALA A 150 -13.14 -29.72 -5.82
CA ALA A 150 -13.16 -29.98 -4.38
C ALA A 150 -12.54 -28.81 -3.59
N SER A 151 -11.43 -28.21 -4.09
CA SER A 151 -10.89 -26.98 -3.48
C SER A 151 -11.90 -25.82 -3.56
N ILE A 152 -12.46 -25.57 -4.76
CA ILE A 152 -13.47 -24.50 -4.93
C ILE A 152 -14.61 -24.69 -3.91
N LYS A 153 -15.15 -25.93 -3.80
CA LYS A 153 -16.19 -26.22 -2.83
C LYS A 153 -15.74 -25.91 -1.39
N GLY A 154 -14.50 -26.25 -1.03
CA GLY A 154 -13.94 -25.90 0.26
C GLY A 154 -13.92 -24.38 0.48
N PHE A 155 -13.53 -23.59 -0.50
CA PHE A 155 -13.56 -22.12 -0.40
C PHE A 155 -14.97 -21.54 -0.30
N LEU A 156 -15.96 -22.17 -0.93
CA LEU A 156 -17.35 -21.74 -0.84
C LEU A 156 -17.96 -22.04 0.55
N ASP A 157 -17.64 -23.18 1.13
CA ASP A 157 -18.26 -23.69 2.33
C ASP A 157 -17.50 -23.35 3.63
N TYR A 158 -16.25 -22.86 3.54
CA TYR A 158 -15.40 -22.63 4.72
C TYR A 158 -15.93 -21.52 5.64
N LYS A 159 -16.59 -20.51 5.07
CA LYS A 159 -17.30 -19.45 5.82
C LYS A 159 -18.75 -19.39 5.38
N GLU A 160 -19.64 -19.05 6.30
CA GLU A 160 -21.06 -18.85 6.01
C GLU A 160 -21.28 -17.85 4.87
N LYS A 161 -20.50 -16.74 4.89
CA LYS A 161 -20.37 -15.79 3.79
C LYS A 161 -18.97 -15.86 3.23
N SER A 162 -18.76 -16.66 2.20
CA SER A 162 -17.46 -16.70 1.53
C SER A 162 -17.23 -15.49 0.62
N HIS A 163 -18.30 -14.79 0.20
CA HIS A 163 -18.31 -13.74 -0.82
C HIS A 163 -17.84 -14.18 -2.22
N VAL A 164 -17.45 -15.45 -2.39
CA VAL A 164 -17.01 -15.97 -3.69
C VAL A 164 -18.23 -16.17 -4.58
N THR A 165 -18.37 -15.34 -5.62
CA THR A 165 -19.47 -15.35 -6.57
C THR A 165 -19.10 -15.96 -7.91
N GLY A 166 -17.80 -16.15 -8.16
CA GLY A 166 -17.32 -16.75 -9.39
C GLY A 166 -15.86 -17.18 -9.32
N VAL A 167 -15.44 -17.89 -10.36
CA VAL A 167 -14.08 -18.38 -10.51
C VAL A 167 -13.51 -18.07 -11.88
N VAL A 168 -12.18 -17.95 -11.94
CA VAL A 168 -11.38 -17.99 -13.17
C VAL A 168 -10.34 -19.08 -13.00
N PHE A 169 -10.24 -19.97 -13.98
CA PHE A 169 -9.21 -21.00 -13.98
C PHE A 169 -7.89 -20.45 -14.53
N ASN A 170 -6.84 -20.45 -13.74
CA ASN A 170 -5.53 -19.99 -14.15
C ASN A 170 -4.63 -21.17 -14.52
N ARG A 171 -3.81 -21.02 -15.57
CA ARG A 171 -2.89 -22.03 -16.08
C ARG A 171 -3.62 -23.32 -16.53
N LEU A 172 -4.78 -23.15 -17.16
CA LEU A 172 -5.61 -24.25 -17.64
C LEU A 172 -5.41 -24.49 -19.15
N SER A 173 -5.36 -25.76 -19.54
CA SER A 173 -5.39 -26.15 -20.95
C SER A 173 -6.76 -25.82 -21.57
N PRO A 174 -6.79 -25.20 -22.78
CA PRO A 174 -8.03 -24.93 -23.51
C PRO A 174 -8.93 -26.16 -23.70
N MET A 175 -8.32 -27.34 -23.88
CA MET A 175 -9.05 -28.61 -24.11
C MET A 175 -9.90 -29.03 -22.89
N LEU A 176 -9.43 -28.71 -21.66
CA LEU A 176 -10.13 -29.09 -20.43
C LEU A 176 -11.20 -28.07 -20.02
N TYR A 177 -11.06 -26.81 -20.47
CA TYR A 177 -11.90 -25.70 -20.02
C TYR A 177 -13.40 -25.95 -20.16
N PRO A 178 -13.95 -26.33 -21.36
CA PRO A 178 -15.40 -26.47 -21.49
C PRO A 178 -16.00 -27.48 -20.53
N ARG A 179 -15.31 -28.61 -20.32
CA ARG A 179 -15.78 -29.70 -19.45
C ARG A 179 -15.72 -29.31 -17.97
N LEU A 180 -14.66 -28.62 -17.57
CA LEU A 180 -14.52 -28.17 -16.17
C LEU A 180 -15.48 -27.02 -15.85
N LYS A 181 -15.71 -26.11 -16.80
CA LYS A 181 -16.69 -25.05 -16.67
C LYS A 181 -18.09 -25.65 -16.44
N GLU A 182 -18.56 -26.51 -17.35
CA GLU A 182 -19.86 -27.16 -17.24
C GLU A 182 -20.06 -27.86 -15.88
N ARG A 183 -19.03 -28.57 -15.42
CA ARG A 183 -19.08 -29.25 -14.13
C ARG A 183 -19.10 -28.32 -12.95
N ALA A 184 -18.26 -27.28 -12.95
CA ALA A 184 -18.22 -26.28 -11.86
C ALA A 184 -19.57 -25.57 -11.73
N GLU A 185 -20.14 -25.12 -12.84
CA GLU A 185 -21.42 -24.43 -12.86
C GLU A 185 -22.58 -25.34 -12.42
N ARG A 186 -22.61 -26.61 -12.90
CA ARG A 186 -23.66 -27.58 -12.56
C ARG A 186 -23.55 -28.12 -11.12
N GLU A 187 -22.33 -28.47 -10.66
CA GLU A 187 -22.14 -29.18 -9.40
C GLU A 187 -21.96 -28.24 -8.20
N LEU A 188 -21.41 -27.06 -8.43
CA LEU A 188 -21.13 -26.11 -7.38
C LEU A 188 -22.02 -24.86 -7.43
N GLY A 189 -22.78 -24.66 -8.51
CA GLY A 189 -23.62 -23.48 -8.69
C GLY A 189 -22.84 -22.16 -8.82
N ILE A 190 -21.53 -22.24 -9.15
CA ILE A 190 -20.64 -21.09 -9.21
C ILE A 190 -20.43 -20.64 -10.66
N ARG A 191 -20.47 -19.35 -10.95
CA ARG A 191 -20.14 -18.80 -12.29
C ARG A 191 -18.68 -19.00 -12.63
N VAL A 192 -18.39 -19.42 -13.87
CA VAL A 192 -17.03 -19.49 -14.41
C VAL A 192 -16.84 -18.38 -15.43
N PHE A 193 -16.03 -17.36 -15.07
CA PHE A 193 -15.81 -16.18 -15.91
C PHE A 193 -14.78 -16.40 -17.02
N GLY A 194 -14.12 -17.55 -17.05
CA GLY A 194 -13.17 -17.88 -18.10
C GLY A 194 -11.95 -18.63 -17.55
N TYR A 195 -10.91 -18.63 -18.34
CA TYR A 195 -9.63 -19.21 -17.96
C TYR A 195 -8.46 -18.42 -18.53
N VAL A 196 -7.29 -18.56 -17.92
CA VAL A 196 -6.02 -18.07 -18.45
C VAL A 196 -5.18 -19.30 -18.82
N PRO A 197 -4.68 -19.43 -20.04
CA PRO A 197 -3.79 -20.53 -20.42
C PRO A 197 -2.43 -20.41 -19.69
N GLU A 198 -1.64 -21.48 -19.71
CA GLU A 198 -0.26 -21.42 -19.22
C GLU A 198 0.58 -20.53 -20.15
N LEU A 199 1.14 -19.48 -19.57
CA LEU A 199 1.96 -18.48 -20.25
C LEU A 199 3.44 -18.75 -19.93
N LYS A 200 4.07 -19.72 -20.64
CA LYS A 200 5.40 -20.26 -20.31
C LYS A 200 6.53 -19.24 -20.27
N ASP A 201 6.45 -18.17 -21.08
CA ASP A 201 7.50 -17.17 -21.21
C ASP A 201 7.10 -15.79 -20.65
N MET A 202 5.98 -15.72 -19.92
CA MET A 202 5.38 -14.46 -19.45
C MET A 202 5.28 -14.37 -17.93
N THR A 203 6.03 -15.19 -17.20
CA THR A 203 6.15 -15.04 -15.74
C THR A 203 6.88 -13.74 -15.46
N LEU A 204 6.17 -12.76 -14.93
CA LEU A 204 6.83 -11.72 -14.15
C LEU A 204 7.43 -12.46 -12.96
N GLU A 205 8.75 -12.63 -12.98
CA GLU A 205 9.41 -13.25 -11.83
C GLU A 205 9.03 -12.42 -10.60
N SER A 206 8.42 -13.09 -9.63
CA SER A 206 8.01 -12.45 -8.37
C SER A 206 9.18 -11.78 -7.62
N ARG A 207 10.42 -12.14 -7.99
CA ARG A 207 11.64 -11.49 -7.51
C ARG A 207 11.84 -10.09 -8.11
N HIS A 208 11.38 -9.83 -9.33
CA HIS A 208 11.45 -8.49 -9.92
C HIS A 208 10.34 -7.57 -9.43
N LEU A 209 9.15 -8.10 -9.15
CA LEU A 209 8.04 -7.34 -8.55
C LEU A 209 8.30 -6.92 -7.09
N GLY A 210 9.36 -7.39 -6.46
CA GLY A 210 9.69 -7.10 -5.07
C GLY A 210 11.00 -6.35 -4.84
N LEU A 211 11.80 -6.10 -5.89
CA LEU A 211 13.15 -5.54 -5.75
C LEU A 211 13.53 -4.52 -6.85
N VAL A 212 12.64 -4.24 -7.79
CA VAL A 212 12.92 -3.35 -8.93
C VAL A 212 11.69 -2.50 -9.19
N MET A 213 11.88 -1.21 -9.46
CA MET A 213 10.78 -0.33 -9.86
C MET A 213 10.11 -0.88 -11.12
N PRO A 214 8.78 -0.83 -11.22
CA PRO A 214 8.06 -1.35 -12.39
C PRO A 214 8.58 -0.79 -13.72
N GLU A 215 9.04 0.46 -13.72
CA GLU A 215 9.57 1.16 -14.89
C GLU A 215 10.94 0.66 -15.33
N GLU A 216 11.68 0.02 -14.44
CA GLU A 216 13.02 -0.53 -14.71
C GLU A 216 12.97 -1.94 -15.30
N ILE A 217 11.79 -2.59 -15.34
CA ILE A 217 11.62 -3.93 -15.92
C ILE A 217 11.56 -3.81 -17.45
N PRO A 218 12.60 -4.25 -18.19
CA PRO A 218 12.60 -4.14 -19.64
C PRO A 218 11.42 -4.86 -20.29
N GLY A 219 10.72 -4.17 -21.20
CA GLY A 219 9.60 -4.75 -21.95
C GLY A 219 8.37 -5.07 -21.11
N ILE A 220 8.20 -4.46 -19.94
CA ILE A 220 7.06 -4.76 -19.05
C ILE A 220 5.72 -4.43 -19.71
N ARG A 221 5.63 -3.31 -20.42
CA ARG A 221 4.39 -2.87 -21.09
C ARG A 221 4.02 -3.83 -22.21
N GLU A 222 4.98 -4.23 -23.04
CA GLU A 222 4.78 -5.21 -24.14
C GLU A 222 4.32 -6.57 -23.60
N ARG A 223 4.93 -7.03 -22.49
CA ARG A 223 4.49 -8.29 -21.84
C ARG A 223 3.08 -8.19 -21.31
N LEU A 224 2.72 -7.08 -20.69
CA LEU A 224 1.35 -6.86 -20.20
C LEU A 224 0.34 -6.80 -21.33
N ASP A 225 0.67 -6.15 -22.46
CA ASP A 225 -0.19 -6.11 -23.63
C ASP A 225 -0.44 -7.50 -24.20
N LEU A 226 0.59 -8.35 -24.27
CA LEU A 226 0.44 -9.74 -24.69
C LEU A 226 -0.48 -10.54 -23.75
N ILE A 227 -0.33 -10.34 -22.44
CA ILE A 227 -1.18 -11.01 -21.44
C ILE A 227 -2.61 -10.48 -21.53
N LYS A 228 -2.79 -9.17 -21.62
CA LYS A 228 -4.08 -8.52 -21.80
C LYS A 228 -4.82 -9.10 -23.01
N GLU A 229 -4.17 -9.25 -24.15
CA GLU A 229 -4.82 -9.83 -25.35
C GLU A 229 -5.21 -11.31 -25.15
N LYS A 230 -4.42 -12.09 -24.43
CA LYS A 230 -4.80 -13.46 -24.06
C LYS A 230 -6.01 -13.49 -23.13
N VAL A 231 -6.00 -12.65 -22.11
CA VAL A 231 -7.12 -12.53 -21.16
C VAL A 231 -8.37 -12.02 -21.86
N ARG A 232 -8.27 -11.07 -22.79
CA ARG A 232 -9.39 -10.54 -23.59
C ARG A 232 -10.21 -11.62 -24.28
N VAL A 233 -9.54 -12.60 -24.86
CA VAL A 233 -10.20 -13.65 -25.64
C VAL A 233 -10.89 -14.69 -24.77
N GLU A 234 -10.29 -15.00 -23.62
CA GLU A 234 -10.67 -16.17 -22.83
C GLU A 234 -11.52 -15.82 -21.59
N ILE A 235 -11.66 -14.53 -21.27
CA ILE A 235 -12.38 -14.06 -20.08
C ILE A 235 -13.69 -13.36 -20.49
N ASN A 236 -14.78 -13.72 -19.81
CA ASN A 236 -16.06 -13.02 -19.93
C ASN A 236 -16.02 -11.70 -19.15
N LEU A 237 -15.41 -10.66 -19.76
CA LEU A 237 -15.25 -9.34 -19.15
C LEU A 237 -16.61 -8.69 -18.83
N ASP A 238 -17.59 -8.81 -19.73
CA ASP A 238 -18.92 -8.22 -19.49
C ASP A 238 -19.62 -8.89 -18.31
N GLY A 239 -19.45 -10.22 -18.16
CA GLY A 239 -19.95 -10.94 -16.99
C GLY A 239 -19.27 -10.49 -15.67
N ILE A 240 -17.97 -10.14 -15.70
CA ILE A 240 -17.27 -9.59 -14.52
C ILE A 240 -17.80 -8.19 -14.21
N ILE A 241 -18.02 -7.34 -15.21
CA ILE A 241 -18.60 -6.00 -15.01
C ILE A 241 -20.02 -6.10 -14.43
N GLU A 242 -20.84 -7.01 -14.96
CA GLU A 242 -22.17 -7.28 -14.43
C GLU A 242 -22.12 -7.74 -12.96
N GLU A 243 -21.20 -8.64 -12.63
CA GLU A 243 -21.04 -9.13 -11.25
C GLU A 243 -20.59 -8.02 -10.30
N ALA A 244 -19.65 -7.18 -10.73
CA ALA A 244 -19.22 -6.01 -9.97
C ALA A 244 -20.38 -5.03 -9.73
N GLY A 245 -21.28 -4.88 -10.68
CA GLY A 245 -22.48 -4.06 -10.57
C GLY A 245 -23.52 -4.58 -9.56
N ARG A 246 -23.45 -5.87 -9.17
CA ARG A 246 -24.31 -6.48 -8.15
C ARG A 246 -23.80 -6.27 -6.73
N ALA A 247 -22.64 -5.65 -6.57
CA ALA A 247 -22.09 -5.34 -5.25
C ALA A 247 -23.09 -4.48 -4.44
N ALA A 248 -23.28 -4.83 -3.17
CA ALA A 248 -24.17 -4.09 -2.27
C ALA A 248 -23.75 -2.63 -2.12
N GLU A 249 -24.68 -1.77 -1.75
CA GLU A 249 -24.33 -0.39 -1.37
C GLU A 249 -23.37 -0.38 -0.17
N ILE A 250 -22.47 0.58 -0.15
CA ILE A 250 -21.54 0.81 0.95
C ILE A 250 -22.07 1.96 1.80
N GLU A 251 -22.23 1.69 3.08
CA GLU A 251 -22.48 2.75 4.05
C GLU A 251 -21.15 3.46 4.36
N VAL A 252 -20.99 4.67 3.83
CA VAL A 252 -19.80 5.51 4.00
C VAL A 252 -20.04 6.50 5.12
N LYS A 253 -19.28 6.38 6.19
CA LYS A 253 -19.31 7.29 7.34
C LYS A 253 -17.90 7.81 7.60
N LEU A 254 -17.79 9.11 7.78
CA LEU A 254 -16.51 9.73 8.11
C LEU A 254 -15.96 9.14 9.42
N PRO A 255 -14.75 8.54 9.41
CA PRO A 255 -14.15 8.01 10.63
C PRO A 255 -13.97 9.12 11.68
N GLU A 256 -14.25 8.82 12.95
CA GLU A 256 -14.15 9.78 14.05
C GLU A 256 -12.76 10.43 14.11
N ALA A 257 -11.71 9.64 13.88
CA ALA A 257 -10.34 10.11 13.86
C ALA A 257 -10.08 11.18 12.78
N VAL A 258 -10.85 11.20 11.69
CA VAL A 258 -10.68 12.15 10.57
C VAL A 258 -11.65 13.33 10.69
N ARG A 259 -12.76 13.18 11.42
CA ARG A 259 -13.79 14.21 11.57
C ARG A 259 -13.25 15.53 12.11
N GLN A 260 -12.27 15.46 13.00
CA GLN A 260 -11.64 16.63 13.61
C GLN A 260 -10.91 17.53 12.61
N PHE A 261 -10.53 17.01 11.43
CA PHE A 261 -9.77 17.75 10.40
C PHE A 261 -10.63 18.38 9.33
N CYS A 262 -11.84 17.89 9.15
CA CYS A 262 -12.76 18.47 8.17
C CYS A 262 -13.20 19.91 8.54
N ASN A 263 -12.88 20.36 9.76
CA ASN A 263 -13.18 21.68 10.29
C ASN A 263 -11.99 22.64 10.28
N VAL A 264 -10.82 22.21 9.84
CA VAL A 264 -9.70 23.12 9.66
C VAL A 264 -10.01 23.93 8.39
N ASP A 265 -10.67 25.08 8.59
CA ASP A 265 -10.83 26.10 7.57
C ASP A 265 -9.39 26.53 7.18
N CYS A 266 -8.90 25.99 6.07
CA CYS A 266 -7.66 26.44 5.44
C CYS A 266 -7.94 27.82 4.86
N GLY A 267 -8.10 28.82 5.77
CA GLY A 267 -8.43 30.20 5.45
C GLY A 267 -7.63 30.66 4.23
N THR A 268 -8.36 31.14 3.25
CA THR A 268 -7.80 31.75 2.04
C THR A 268 -6.83 32.86 2.46
N GLY A 269 -5.52 32.57 2.45
CA GLY A 269 -4.47 33.53 2.80
C GLY A 269 -3.39 33.05 3.75
N ILE A 270 -3.51 31.90 4.39
CA ILE A 270 -2.42 31.33 5.21
C ILE A 270 -1.49 30.53 4.29
N LYS A 271 -0.22 30.93 4.26
CA LYS A 271 0.83 30.20 3.52
C LYS A 271 0.89 28.77 4.02
N LYS A 272 0.64 27.78 3.15
CA LYS A 272 0.59 26.37 3.49
C LYS A 272 1.89 25.88 4.14
N THR A 273 1.82 24.86 4.96
CA THR A 273 3.01 24.21 5.56
C THR A 273 3.59 23.23 4.57
N VAL A 274 4.80 23.53 4.05
CA VAL A 274 5.47 22.69 3.06
C VAL A 274 6.09 21.47 3.73
N VAL A 275 5.66 20.28 3.32
CA VAL A 275 6.26 19.00 3.68
C VAL A 275 7.01 18.47 2.47
N ALA A 276 8.34 18.40 2.55
CA ALA A 276 9.18 17.82 1.53
C ALA A 276 9.16 16.28 1.66
N VAL A 277 8.73 15.60 0.61
CA VAL A 277 8.63 14.14 0.56
C VAL A 277 9.66 13.61 -0.44
N ALA A 278 10.57 12.76 0.03
CA ALA A 278 11.56 12.13 -0.84
C ALA A 278 10.87 11.20 -1.84
N LYS A 279 11.14 11.36 -3.14
CA LYS A 279 10.53 10.53 -4.17
C LYS A 279 11.44 10.41 -5.38
N ASP A 280 12.09 9.27 -5.51
CA ASP A 280 12.90 8.85 -6.64
C ASP A 280 13.05 7.32 -6.64
N GLU A 281 14.03 6.79 -7.36
CA GLU A 281 14.30 5.37 -7.49
C GLU A 281 14.68 4.71 -6.14
N ALA A 282 15.27 5.47 -5.22
CA ALA A 282 15.65 5.00 -3.89
C ALA A 282 14.52 5.10 -2.87
N PHE A 283 13.57 6.04 -3.06
CA PHE A 283 12.50 6.35 -2.11
C PHE A 283 11.14 6.36 -2.79
N CYS A 284 10.41 5.26 -2.74
CA CYS A 284 9.17 5.07 -3.49
C CYS A 284 8.02 4.47 -2.67
N PHE A 285 8.25 4.04 -1.43
CA PHE A 285 7.25 3.37 -0.61
C PHE A 285 6.49 4.37 0.25
N TYR A 286 5.31 4.76 -0.22
CA TYR A 286 4.37 5.63 0.47
C TYR A 286 2.95 5.09 0.34
N TYR A 287 2.20 5.13 1.43
CA TYR A 287 0.76 4.99 1.37
C TYR A 287 0.15 6.32 0.92
N GLU A 288 -0.57 6.33 -0.21
CA GLU A 288 -1.25 7.55 -0.69
C GLU A 288 -2.20 8.13 0.36
N ASP A 289 -2.80 7.25 1.18
CA ASP A 289 -3.67 7.66 2.28
C ASP A 289 -2.96 8.47 3.35
N ASN A 290 -1.67 8.19 3.60
CA ASN A 290 -0.85 9.00 4.50
C ASN A 290 -0.65 10.41 3.93
N LEU A 291 -0.30 10.51 2.65
CA LEU A 291 -0.11 11.80 1.99
C LEU A 291 -1.42 12.62 1.95
N ASP A 292 -2.54 11.94 1.75
CA ASP A 292 -3.86 12.59 1.78
C ASP A 292 -4.23 13.13 3.17
N ILE A 293 -3.92 12.39 4.24
CA ILE A 293 -4.11 12.90 5.61
C ILE A 293 -3.26 14.15 5.84
N LEU A 294 -1.99 14.17 5.41
CA LEU A 294 -1.15 15.35 5.54
C LEU A 294 -1.73 16.55 4.77
N ARG A 295 -2.23 16.32 3.52
CA ARG A 295 -2.91 17.37 2.75
C ARG A 295 -4.17 17.89 3.44
N LYS A 296 -4.99 16.99 4.00
CA LYS A 296 -6.20 17.35 4.77
C LYS A 296 -5.87 18.15 6.05
N LEU A 297 -4.69 17.93 6.62
CA LEU A 297 -4.16 18.70 7.75
C LEU A 297 -3.52 20.05 7.33
N GLY A 298 -3.62 20.45 6.07
CA GLY A 298 -3.14 21.74 5.56
C GLY A 298 -1.69 21.70 5.02
N ALA A 299 -1.08 20.53 4.88
CA ALA A 299 0.22 20.42 4.25
C ALA A 299 0.16 20.65 2.73
N GLU A 300 1.18 21.32 2.20
CA GLU A 300 1.54 21.29 0.79
C GLU A 300 2.66 20.26 0.61
N ILE A 301 2.38 19.18 -0.11
CA ILE A 301 3.37 18.15 -0.41
C ILE A 301 4.22 18.60 -1.59
N GLN A 302 5.51 18.73 -1.38
CA GLN A 302 6.49 18.98 -2.44
C GLN A 302 7.47 17.80 -2.50
N TYR A 303 7.55 17.16 -3.67
CA TYR A 303 8.47 16.05 -3.87
C TYR A 303 9.88 16.55 -4.18
N PHE A 304 10.88 15.82 -3.70
CA PHE A 304 12.28 16.03 -4.05
C PHE A 304 13.00 14.69 -4.21
N SER A 305 14.06 14.68 -4.97
CA SER A 305 14.88 13.50 -5.21
C SER A 305 16.17 13.56 -4.41
N PRO A 306 16.38 12.69 -3.42
CA PRO A 306 17.69 12.56 -2.79
C PRO A 306 18.82 12.20 -3.74
N ILE A 307 18.54 11.53 -4.86
CA ILE A 307 19.55 11.21 -5.87
C ILE A 307 19.86 12.41 -6.77
N HIS A 308 18.82 13.10 -7.29
CA HIS A 308 18.97 14.04 -8.41
C HIS A 308 18.96 15.52 -8.00
N ASP A 309 18.28 15.88 -6.92
CA ASP A 309 18.19 17.26 -6.45
C ASP A 309 19.37 17.62 -5.53
N ARG A 310 19.75 18.89 -5.53
CA ARG A 310 20.88 19.36 -4.71
C ARG A 310 20.45 19.93 -3.35
N ASN A 311 19.20 20.35 -3.23
CA ASN A 311 18.66 21.01 -2.05
C ASN A 311 17.22 20.57 -1.79
N LEU A 312 16.74 20.74 -0.57
CA LEU A 312 15.32 20.63 -0.24
C LEU A 312 14.50 21.70 -0.97
N PRO A 313 13.22 21.45 -1.26
CA PRO A 313 12.31 22.46 -1.78
C PRO A 313 12.30 23.74 -0.95
N VAL A 314 12.07 24.86 -1.60
CA VAL A 314 12.01 26.17 -0.93
C VAL A 314 10.88 26.19 0.09
N GLU A 315 11.12 26.82 1.26
CA GLU A 315 10.14 26.90 2.37
C GLU A 315 9.75 25.56 3.01
N THR A 316 10.56 24.52 2.83
CA THR A 316 10.38 23.26 3.53
C THR A 316 10.28 23.49 5.04
N CYS A 317 9.23 22.96 5.67
CA CYS A 317 8.95 23.04 7.09
C CYS A 317 9.05 21.68 7.79
N ALA A 318 9.01 20.60 7.02
CA ALA A 318 9.17 19.24 7.49
C ALA A 318 9.66 18.32 6.37
N VAL A 319 10.30 17.22 6.73
CA VAL A 319 10.83 16.23 5.78
C VAL A 319 10.20 14.87 6.05
N TYR A 320 9.78 14.17 4.98
CA TYR A 320 9.31 12.79 5.05
C TYR A 320 10.13 11.90 4.11
N LEU A 321 10.97 11.05 4.71
CA LEU A 321 11.80 10.06 4.02
C LEU A 321 11.12 8.69 4.17
N GLY A 322 10.43 8.24 3.14
CA GLY A 322 9.75 6.94 3.13
C GLY A 322 10.70 5.77 2.89
N GLY A 323 10.14 4.60 2.74
CA GLY A 323 10.88 3.42 2.36
C GLY A 323 11.23 3.38 0.87
N GLY A 324 11.94 2.33 0.49
CA GLY A 324 12.42 2.08 -0.87
C GLY A 324 13.66 1.20 -0.86
N TYR A 325 14.55 1.43 -1.81
CA TYR A 325 15.76 0.64 -2.06
C TYR A 325 17.04 1.48 -2.05
N PRO A 326 17.35 2.21 -0.96
CA PRO A 326 18.55 3.05 -0.91
C PRO A 326 19.85 2.24 -1.08
N GLU A 327 19.85 0.96 -0.73
CA GLU A 327 20.98 0.05 -0.88
C GLU A 327 21.32 -0.22 -2.36
N LEU A 328 20.33 -0.22 -3.25
CA LEU A 328 20.55 -0.38 -4.70
C LEU A 328 21.10 0.90 -5.34
N HIS A 329 20.87 2.03 -4.71
CA HIS A 329 21.27 3.37 -5.18
C HIS A 329 22.31 4.02 -4.26
N ALA A 330 22.96 3.24 -3.38
CA ALA A 330 23.85 3.74 -2.34
C ALA A 330 24.99 4.63 -2.88
N LYS A 331 25.59 4.26 -4.01
CA LYS A 331 26.60 5.07 -4.68
C LYS A 331 26.07 6.45 -5.08
N ALA A 332 24.95 6.50 -5.78
CA ALA A 332 24.35 7.75 -6.27
C ALA A 332 23.94 8.67 -5.11
N LEU A 333 23.33 8.11 -4.08
CA LEU A 333 23.00 8.82 -2.83
C LEU A 333 24.24 9.36 -2.13
N SER A 334 25.32 8.57 -2.09
CA SER A 334 26.59 8.96 -1.48
C SER A 334 27.27 10.11 -2.23
N GLU A 335 27.26 10.07 -3.55
CA GLU A 335 27.88 11.10 -4.42
C GLU A 335 27.14 12.44 -4.34
N ASN A 336 25.85 12.45 -3.96
CA ASN A 336 25.09 13.69 -3.76
C ASN A 336 25.34 14.31 -2.38
N ILE A 337 26.59 14.79 -2.18
CA ILE A 337 27.04 15.40 -0.92
C ILE A 337 26.16 16.60 -0.52
N SER A 338 25.69 17.38 -1.50
CA SER A 338 24.85 18.56 -1.23
C SER A 338 23.56 18.19 -0.53
N MET A 339 22.83 17.20 -1.07
CA MET A 339 21.57 16.74 -0.48
C MET A 339 21.77 16.06 0.87
N ARG A 340 22.80 15.21 1.00
CA ARG A 340 23.12 14.58 2.31
C ARG A 340 23.35 15.64 3.40
N ASN A 341 24.09 16.68 3.08
CA ASN A 341 24.34 17.79 4.00
C ASN A 341 23.06 18.59 4.29
N ALA A 342 22.22 18.84 3.29
CA ALA A 342 20.95 19.55 3.47
C ALA A 342 20.01 18.78 4.41
N ILE A 343 19.87 17.46 4.25
CA ILE A 343 19.06 16.59 5.13
C ILE A 343 19.66 16.58 6.53
N ARG A 344 20.98 16.38 6.65
CA ARG A 344 21.64 16.39 7.96
C ARG A 344 21.42 17.72 8.68
N GLN A 345 21.63 18.84 8.00
CA GLN A 345 21.43 20.16 8.58
C GLN A 345 19.99 20.36 9.02
N ALA A 346 19.00 20.01 8.18
CA ALA A 346 17.59 20.13 8.50
C ALA A 346 17.23 19.40 9.82
N VAL A 347 17.70 18.14 9.96
CA VAL A 347 17.44 17.36 11.19
C VAL A 347 18.18 17.96 12.39
N MET A 348 19.43 18.42 12.24
CA MET A 348 20.21 19.03 13.33
C MET A 348 19.64 20.38 13.77
N GLU A 349 18.93 21.10 12.88
CA GLU A 349 18.18 22.32 13.17
C GLU A 349 16.76 22.06 13.67
N GLU A 350 16.48 20.82 14.09
CA GLU A 350 15.20 20.38 14.64
C GLU A 350 14.01 20.57 13.68
N MET A 351 14.25 20.59 12.35
CA MET A 351 13.17 20.51 11.38
C MET A 351 12.46 19.15 11.54
N PRO A 352 11.12 19.12 11.66
CA PRO A 352 10.39 17.87 11.81
C PRO A 352 10.72 16.87 10.71
N CYS A 353 11.12 15.65 11.11
CA CYS A 353 11.50 14.61 10.16
C CYS A 353 10.91 13.25 10.56
N ILE A 354 10.21 12.62 9.62
CA ILE A 354 9.82 11.20 9.68
C ILE A 354 10.70 10.44 8.69
N ALA A 355 11.37 9.37 9.15
CA ALA A 355 12.20 8.51 8.32
C ALA A 355 11.86 7.02 8.55
N GLU A 356 11.34 6.36 7.52
CA GLU A 356 10.87 4.98 7.57
C GLU A 356 11.77 4.07 6.72
N CYS A 357 12.17 2.91 7.24
CA CYS A 357 12.85 1.84 6.53
C CYS A 357 14.01 2.36 5.65
N GLY A 358 13.85 2.49 4.33
CA GLY A 358 14.88 3.06 3.45
C GLY A 358 15.32 4.47 3.85
N GLY A 359 14.36 5.33 4.24
CA GLY A 359 14.64 6.66 4.76
C GLY A 359 15.44 6.63 6.05
N TYR A 360 15.14 5.67 6.94
CA TYR A 360 15.92 5.44 8.15
C TYR A 360 17.35 4.98 7.82
N LEU A 361 17.54 4.07 6.85
CA LEU A 361 18.86 3.64 6.41
C LEU A 361 19.68 4.81 5.84
N TYR A 362 19.05 5.70 5.07
CA TYR A 362 19.71 6.88 4.52
C TYR A 362 20.21 7.87 5.59
N LEU A 363 19.60 7.89 6.76
CA LEU A 363 20.03 8.74 7.88
C LEU A 363 21.20 8.15 8.66
N LYS A 364 21.60 6.89 8.44
CA LYS A 364 22.78 6.27 9.08
C LYS A 364 24.08 6.89 8.58
N ASP A 365 25.20 6.52 9.22
CA ASP A 365 26.54 6.89 8.76
C ASP A 365 26.84 6.33 7.38
N SER A 366 26.44 5.07 7.12
CA SER A 366 26.72 4.38 5.85
C SER A 366 25.73 3.25 5.54
N ILE A 367 25.70 2.85 4.27
CA ILE A 367 25.03 1.64 3.77
C ILE A 367 26.06 0.81 3.01
N VAL A 368 26.09 -0.50 3.27
CA VAL A 368 26.82 -1.46 2.45
C VAL A 368 25.89 -1.94 1.34
N ASP A 369 26.29 -1.76 0.09
CA ASP A 369 25.51 -2.15 -1.08
C ASP A 369 25.52 -3.68 -1.32
N PRO A 370 24.76 -4.22 -2.29
CA PRO A 370 24.75 -5.65 -2.61
C PRO A 370 26.10 -6.22 -3.03
N ASP A 371 27.02 -5.38 -3.53
CA ASP A 371 28.37 -5.78 -3.93
C ASP A 371 29.36 -5.74 -2.75
N GLY A 372 28.90 -5.36 -1.56
CA GLY A 372 29.69 -5.27 -0.34
C GLY A 372 30.51 -4.00 -0.21
N VAL A 373 30.22 -2.97 -1.00
CA VAL A 373 30.88 -1.67 -0.93
C VAL A 373 30.14 -0.76 0.06
N GLU A 374 30.89 -0.17 1.00
CA GLU A 374 30.33 0.75 1.99
C GLU A 374 30.30 2.17 1.47
N TRP A 375 29.11 2.79 1.50
CA TRP A 375 28.84 4.13 0.99
C TRP A 375 28.36 5.04 2.11
N PRO A 376 28.99 6.21 2.33
CA PRO A 376 28.56 7.17 3.33
C PRO A 376 27.18 7.75 2.99
N MET A 377 26.32 7.86 4.03
CA MET A 377 24.97 8.41 3.95
C MET A 377 24.87 9.78 4.68
N ALA A 378 23.68 10.19 5.11
CA ALA A 378 23.49 11.50 5.71
C ALA A 378 24.19 11.67 7.08
N GLY A 379 24.48 10.58 7.80
CA GLY A 379 25.23 10.61 9.06
C GLY A 379 24.52 11.36 10.20
N VAL A 380 23.21 11.25 10.27
CA VAL A 380 22.37 11.77 11.36
C VAL A 380 22.36 10.79 12.53
N LEU A 381 22.31 9.50 12.23
CA LEU A 381 22.27 8.41 13.19
C LEU A 381 23.53 7.55 13.05
N PRO A 382 24.10 7.07 14.17
CA PRO A 382 25.29 6.25 14.12
C PRO A 382 25.06 4.87 13.51
N GLY A 383 26.12 4.28 12.99
CA GLY A 383 26.19 2.90 12.54
C GLY A 383 26.01 2.72 11.04
N SER A 384 26.39 1.53 10.57
CA SER A 384 26.28 1.07 9.18
C SER A 384 25.12 0.10 9.03
N SER A 385 24.54 0.06 7.85
CA SER A 385 23.51 -0.91 7.49
C SER A 385 24.00 -1.84 6.40
N ARG A 386 23.65 -3.14 6.49
CA ARG A 386 24.09 -4.17 5.54
C ARG A 386 23.04 -5.28 5.36
N ASP A 387 23.13 -6.00 4.26
CA ASP A 387 22.33 -7.20 4.08
C ASP A 387 22.69 -8.25 5.12
N THR A 388 21.69 -8.78 5.79
CA THR A 388 21.88 -9.86 6.79
C THR A 388 21.71 -11.26 6.18
N GLY A 389 21.39 -11.34 4.88
CA GLY A 389 21.09 -12.61 4.20
C GLY A 389 19.81 -13.29 4.72
N LYS A 390 19.06 -12.63 5.57
CA LYS A 390 17.82 -13.16 6.19
C LYS A 390 16.77 -12.07 6.31
N LEU A 391 15.53 -12.44 6.10
CA LEU A 391 14.39 -11.60 6.44
C LEU A 391 14.20 -11.64 7.97
N GLY A 392 14.86 -10.75 8.69
CA GLY A 392 14.93 -10.78 10.16
C GLY A 392 13.63 -10.39 10.85
N ARG A 393 13.04 -9.29 10.40
CA ARG A 393 11.79 -8.72 10.90
C ARG A 393 10.86 -8.54 9.72
N PHE A 394 9.68 -9.15 9.82
CA PHE A 394 8.75 -9.20 8.70
C PHE A 394 7.31 -9.20 9.17
N GLY A 395 6.45 -8.42 8.47
CA GLY A 395 5.00 -8.43 8.61
C GLY A 395 4.50 -7.45 9.69
N TYR A 396 3.25 -7.60 10.04
CA TYR A 396 2.54 -6.70 10.94
C TYR A 396 3.11 -6.66 12.34
N ILE A 397 3.08 -5.46 12.94
CA ILE A 397 3.48 -5.17 14.31
C ILE A 397 2.59 -4.08 14.92
N THR A 398 2.41 -4.14 16.21
CA THR A 398 1.96 -3.02 17.04
C THR A 398 3.19 -2.39 17.67
N VAL A 399 3.32 -1.08 17.57
CA VAL A 399 4.45 -0.30 18.08
C VAL A 399 3.96 0.64 19.16
N THR A 400 4.65 0.66 20.29
CA THR A 400 4.32 1.55 21.41
C THR A 400 5.53 2.44 21.71
N SER A 401 5.34 3.74 21.78
CA SER A 401 6.38 4.68 22.18
C SER A 401 6.71 4.55 23.68
N LYS A 402 7.99 4.47 24.01
CA LYS A 402 8.46 4.39 25.40
C LYS A 402 8.68 5.77 26.03
N LYS A 403 8.82 6.81 25.22
CA LYS A 403 9.00 8.19 25.64
C LYS A 403 8.20 9.14 24.77
N GLU A 404 8.07 10.37 25.23
CA GLU A 404 7.50 11.45 24.44
C GLU A 404 8.39 11.80 23.23
N GLY A 405 7.78 12.13 22.11
CA GLY A 405 8.47 12.49 20.87
C GLY A 405 7.52 12.94 19.78
N LEU A 406 8.03 13.06 18.56
CA LEU A 406 7.30 13.57 17.38
C LEU A 406 5.96 12.85 17.16
N LEU A 407 5.92 11.54 17.35
CA LEU A 407 4.71 10.75 17.11
C LEU A 407 3.66 10.88 18.23
N GLY A 408 4.05 11.44 19.40
CA GLY A 408 3.17 11.67 20.54
C GLY A 408 3.80 11.37 21.88
N PRO A 409 3.01 11.39 22.97
CA PRO A 409 3.48 11.11 24.32
C PRO A 409 3.90 9.64 24.49
N ALA A 410 4.61 9.36 25.57
CA ALA A 410 4.90 7.98 25.98
C ALA A 410 3.59 7.17 26.07
N GLY A 411 3.61 5.92 25.57
CA GLY A 411 2.44 5.07 25.49
C GLY A 411 1.62 5.24 24.20
N THR A 412 2.01 6.16 23.30
CA THR A 412 1.38 6.25 21.96
C THR A 412 1.55 4.93 21.23
N GLU A 413 0.43 4.33 20.84
CA GLU A 413 0.37 3.06 20.12
C GLU A 413 -0.08 3.27 18.67
N PHE A 414 0.53 2.55 17.74
CA PHE A 414 0.15 2.50 16.34
C PHE A 414 0.46 1.14 15.73
N ARG A 415 -0.24 0.81 14.67
CA ARG A 415 0.00 -0.39 13.86
C ARG A 415 0.90 -0.04 12.70
N ALA A 416 1.86 -0.91 12.43
CA ALA A 416 2.87 -0.72 11.40
C ALA A 416 3.20 -2.06 10.72
N HIS A 417 3.99 -1.99 9.68
CA HIS A 417 4.51 -3.13 8.97
C HIS A 417 6.03 -2.99 8.84
N GLU A 418 6.77 -4.10 8.99
CA GLU A 418 8.20 -4.16 8.68
C GLU A 418 8.45 -5.17 7.57
N PHE A 419 9.28 -4.78 6.61
CA PHE A 419 9.79 -5.66 5.56
C PHE A 419 11.14 -5.13 5.09
N HIS A 420 12.24 -5.75 5.53
CA HIS A 420 13.59 -5.34 5.13
C HIS A 420 14.59 -6.49 5.18
N HIS A 421 15.53 -6.50 4.25
CA HIS A 421 16.67 -7.41 4.19
C HIS A 421 17.91 -6.79 4.85
N TRP A 422 18.09 -5.47 4.65
CA TRP A 422 19.14 -4.70 5.32
C TRP A 422 18.77 -4.46 6.77
N ASP A 423 19.76 -4.57 7.65
CA ASP A 423 19.61 -4.28 9.08
C ASP A 423 20.84 -3.50 9.57
N SER A 424 20.74 -2.86 10.72
CA SER A 424 21.82 -2.14 11.39
C SER A 424 22.08 -2.77 12.75
N GLU A 425 23.30 -2.61 13.24
CA GLU A 425 23.68 -3.07 14.59
C GLU A 425 22.92 -2.30 15.68
N GLU A 426 22.58 -1.03 15.41
CA GLU A 426 21.85 -0.16 16.31
C GLU A 426 20.54 0.31 15.67
N ASN A 427 19.41 -0.22 16.12
CA ASN A 427 18.08 0.09 15.59
C ASN A 427 17.23 0.98 16.51
N GLY A 428 17.85 1.59 17.54
CA GLY A 428 17.16 2.40 18.53
C GLY A 428 16.38 1.57 19.56
N THR A 429 15.94 2.26 20.61
CA THR A 429 15.25 1.64 21.76
C THR A 429 14.06 2.44 22.25
N ASP A 430 13.67 3.49 21.52
CA ASP A 430 12.65 4.44 21.97
C ASP A 430 11.21 3.90 21.80
N PHE A 431 11.08 2.81 21.06
CA PHE A 431 9.81 2.12 20.85
C PHE A 431 9.92 0.64 21.16
N ALA A 432 8.78 0.03 21.51
CA ALA A 432 8.61 -1.41 21.65
C ALA A 432 7.68 -1.91 20.55
N ALA A 433 8.20 -2.77 19.66
CA ALA A 433 7.43 -3.46 18.64
C ALA A 433 7.00 -4.85 19.16
N LYS A 434 5.75 -5.26 18.83
CA LYS A 434 5.20 -6.55 19.23
C LYS A 434 4.44 -7.17 18.04
N LYS A 435 4.65 -8.46 17.81
CA LYS A 435 3.86 -9.22 16.84
C LYS A 435 2.39 -9.34 17.27
N PRO A 436 1.42 -9.26 16.33
CA PRO A 436 0.01 -9.41 16.65
C PRO A 436 -0.38 -10.82 17.09
N VAL A 437 0.45 -11.82 16.75
CA VAL A 437 0.28 -13.22 17.15
C VAL A 437 1.55 -13.70 17.82
N GLY A 438 1.40 -14.39 18.97
CA GLY A 438 2.53 -14.86 19.77
C GLY A 438 3.08 -13.83 20.74
N THR A 439 4.29 -14.07 21.24
CA THR A 439 4.94 -13.25 22.28
C THR A 439 6.15 -12.48 21.78
N ARG A 440 6.51 -12.61 20.51
CA ARG A 440 7.72 -11.99 19.93
C ARG A 440 7.58 -10.47 19.91
N GLY A 441 8.57 -9.79 20.45
CA GLY A 441 8.71 -8.34 20.42
C GLY A 441 10.18 -7.95 20.48
N TRP A 442 10.45 -6.70 20.17
CA TRP A 442 11.79 -6.10 20.18
C TRP A 442 11.72 -4.60 20.38
N ASP A 443 12.83 -4.03 20.80
CA ASP A 443 13.01 -2.59 20.85
C ASP A 443 13.44 -2.07 19.48
N CYS A 444 12.98 -0.87 19.10
CA CYS A 444 13.30 -0.27 17.82
C CYS A 444 13.11 1.24 17.83
N GLY A 445 13.62 1.89 16.77
CA GLY A 445 13.36 3.30 16.45
C GLY A 445 13.97 4.31 17.40
N TYR A 446 14.09 5.51 16.88
CA TYR A 446 14.58 6.70 17.57
C TYR A 446 13.50 7.78 17.50
N THR A 447 13.37 8.57 18.57
CA THR A 447 12.49 9.74 18.56
C THR A 447 13.03 10.87 19.41
N THR A 448 12.76 12.10 18.96
CA THR A 448 12.85 13.35 19.73
C THR A 448 11.56 14.15 19.52
N GLU A 449 11.44 15.34 20.03
CA GLU A 449 10.28 16.22 19.82
C GLU A 449 10.03 16.53 18.32
N SER A 450 11.08 16.53 17.48
CA SER A 450 11.01 16.84 16.06
C SER A 450 11.38 15.67 15.13
N PHE A 451 11.67 14.48 15.66
CA PHE A 451 12.27 13.41 14.88
C PHE A 451 11.67 12.04 15.18
N TYR A 452 11.43 11.26 14.13
CA TYR A 452 11.19 9.82 14.18
C TYR A 452 12.00 9.13 13.10
N ALA A 453 12.70 8.03 13.44
CA ALA A 453 13.36 7.16 12.48
C ALA A 453 13.33 5.70 12.95
N GLY A 454 13.01 4.79 12.02
CA GLY A 454 12.97 3.36 12.31
C GLY A 454 12.56 2.53 11.10
N PHE A 455 12.61 1.21 11.25
CA PHE A 455 12.13 0.29 10.20
C PHE A 455 10.60 0.24 10.04
N PRO A 456 9.79 0.43 11.13
CA PRO A 456 8.34 0.37 10.98
C PRO A 456 7.81 1.40 9.98
N HIS A 457 7.03 0.92 9.00
CA HIS A 457 6.27 1.77 8.09
C HIS A 457 4.96 2.19 8.74
N LEU A 458 4.72 3.48 8.84
CA LEU A 458 3.55 4.07 9.45
C LEU A 458 2.35 4.03 8.49
N TYR A 459 1.18 3.67 9.03
CA TYR A 459 -0.09 3.90 8.35
C TYR A 459 -0.94 4.83 9.21
N PHE A 460 -1.13 6.07 8.79
CA PHE A 460 -1.67 7.12 9.66
C PHE A 460 -3.12 6.89 10.10
N TYR A 461 -3.91 6.13 9.32
CA TYR A 461 -5.25 5.74 9.79
C TYR A 461 -5.22 4.77 10.99
N SER A 462 -4.09 4.15 11.29
CA SER A 462 -3.96 3.35 12.52
C SER A 462 -3.91 4.21 13.79
N ASN A 463 -3.40 5.44 13.67
CA ASN A 463 -3.43 6.49 14.70
C ASN A 463 -3.19 7.85 14.05
N VAL A 464 -4.26 8.55 13.72
CA VAL A 464 -4.22 9.82 12.98
C VAL A 464 -3.52 10.96 13.76
N LYS A 465 -3.48 10.87 15.09
CA LYS A 465 -2.77 11.86 15.93
C LYS A 465 -1.29 11.97 15.60
N ILE A 466 -0.67 10.92 15.06
CA ILE A 466 0.71 10.96 14.59
C ILE A 466 0.89 12.00 13.48
N ALA A 467 0.02 11.99 12.48
CA ALA A 467 0.04 12.97 11.40
C ALA A 467 -0.25 14.39 11.90
N GLU A 468 -1.21 14.54 12.86
CA GLU A 468 -1.48 15.83 13.49
C GLU A 468 -0.23 16.39 14.21
N ASN A 469 0.43 15.57 15.02
CA ASN A 469 1.61 15.98 15.75
C ASN A 469 2.73 16.40 14.80
N PHE A 470 2.93 15.64 13.72
CA PHE A 470 3.92 15.97 12.69
C PHE A 470 3.64 17.35 12.05
N ILE A 471 2.39 17.61 11.65
CA ILE A 471 2.01 18.90 11.04
C ILE A 471 2.08 20.04 12.06
N LYS A 472 1.61 19.86 13.29
CA LYS A 472 1.73 20.89 14.37
C LYS A 472 3.19 21.25 14.66
N CYS A 473 4.08 20.25 14.68
CA CYS A 473 5.50 20.48 14.83
C CYS A 473 6.07 21.27 13.64
N ALA A 474 5.68 20.92 12.39
CA ALA A 474 6.09 21.65 11.20
C ALA A 474 5.61 23.11 11.19
N GLU A 475 4.37 23.38 11.61
CA GLU A 475 3.85 24.74 11.76
C GLU A 475 4.62 25.54 12.82
N THR A 476 4.97 24.90 13.93
CA THR A 476 5.74 25.53 15.00
C THR A 476 7.14 25.90 14.52
N TRP A 477 7.80 24.94 13.83
CA TRP A 477 9.12 25.18 13.23
C TRP A 477 9.08 26.31 12.19
N LYS A 478 8.05 26.34 11.32
CA LYS A 478 7.81 27.39 10.33
C LYS A 478 7.72 28.77 10.95
N LYS A 479 6.91 28.91 12.02
CA LYS A 479 6.75 30.19 12.73
C LYS A 479 8.08 30.67 13.29
N LYS A 480 8.89 29.77 13.86
CA LYS A 480 10.20 30.08 14.47
C LYS A 480 11.25 30.50 13.45
N ASN A 481 11.26 29.85 12.25
CA ASN A 481 12.41 29.92 11.34
C ASN A 481 12.13 30.66 10.02
N LEU A 482 10.89 30.72 9.55
CA LEU A 482 10.55 31.30 8.22
C LEU A 482 9.72 32.61 8.32
N VAL A 483 9.03 32.88 9.41
CA VAL A 483 8.19 34.09 9.55
C VAL A 483 8.98 35.26 10.16
N VAL A 484 10.17 35.01 10.68
CA VAL A 484 11.01 36.04 11.32
C VAL A 484 12.02 36.68 10.32
N LYS A 485 11.94 36.31 9.06
CA LYS A 485 12.66 36.95 7.94
C LYS A 485 11.68 37.72 7.08
#